data_00b381195e53ebde0f7e0558c9a19ed4
#
_entry.id   00b381195e53ebde0f7e0558c9a19ed4
#
_cell.length_a   1.000
_cell.length_b   1.000
_cell.length_c   1.000
_cell.angle_alpha   90.00
_cell.angle_beta   90.00
_cell.angle_gamma   90.00
#
_symmetry.space_group_name_H-M   'P 1'
#
loop_
_entity.id
_entity.type
_entity.pdbx_description
1 polymer ?
#
loop_
_entity_poly.entity_id
_entity_poly.type
_entity_poly.pdbx_seq_one_letter_code
_entity_poly.pdbx_strand_id
1 'polypeptide(L)'
;MSSENLNSAGAFSQAKDLKNRILFTILLLIVYRLGTYVPLSGIDPLALKEIMASSQKGLLGMFNMFSGGAVTRMAIFALGIMPYISASIIVQLLTGVSDYFKNLKEQGEIGRKKITQITRYGTVLIACLQGYGVSVGLENAGNLVTEPGMGFRIVTTISLVAGTTFLMWLGEQITLRGVGNGISLIIFSGIVAEIPRALASTFELGRTGALSALMIVGIFVLIIFTVLFIVFFERAMRKILVNYPKRQVGNKMYGGESSHLPLKINTAGVIPAIFASALLLLPITITNFGFAESDLFLKISSMFTQGQPMYMLLYASGIIFFSFFYTSIVFNPKETAENLRKYGGYVPGIRPGERTAEYIESILIRLTTVGSLYLTFVCLMPEFLIAKYPIPFYLGGTSILIVVVVAMDTVTQVQTRLMSSQYESLIKKTKFGK
;
A
#
# COMPACT_ATOMS: atom_id res chain seq x y z
N MET A 1 13.80 29.06 8.92
CA MET A 1 12.65 28.11 8.95
C MET A 1 11.27 28.76 9.08
N SER A 2 11.11 30.02 9.45
CA SER A 2 9.79 30.67 9.66
C SER A 2 9.22 31.43 8.45
N SER A 3 10.01 31.90 7.51
CA SER A 3 9.56 32.65 6.34
C SER A 3 9.08 31.77 5.16
N GLU A 4 9.60 30.55 5.01
CA GLU A 4 9.15 29.61 3.99
C GLU A 4 7.74 29.03 4.28
N ASN A 5 7.39 28.85 5.56
CA ASN A 5 6.07 28.32 5.95
C ASN A 5 4.93 29.34 5.76
N LEU A 6 5.21 30.64 5.89
CA LEU A 6 4.24 31.70 5.64
C LEU A 6 3.93 31.90 4.16
N ASN A 7 4.95 31.72 3.29
CA ASN A 7 4.77 31.78 1.85
C ASN A 7 4.01 30.55 1.30
N SER A 8 4.12 29.39 1.92
CA SER A 8 3.39 28.19 1.52
C SER A 8 1.89 28.28 1.83
N ALA A 9 1.49 28.87 2.95
CA ALA A 9 0.09 29.06 3.30
C ALA A 9 -0.63 30.04 2.36
N GLY A 10 0.04 31.14 1.95
CA GLY A 10 -0.47 32.08 0.96
C GLY A 10 -0.60 31.47 -0.45
N ALA A 11 0.35 30.60 -0.83
CA ALA A 11 0.32 29.88 -2.10
C ALA A 11 -0.79 28.82 -2.16
N PHE A 12 -1.10 28.17 -1.02
CA PHE A 12 -2.24 27.24 -0.91
C PHE A 12 -3.58 27.92 -1.16
N SER A 13 -3.75 29.16 -0.70
CA SER A 13 -5.00 29.91 -0.89
C SER A 13 -5.20 30.30 -2.37
N GLN A 14 -4.14 30.47 -3.14
CA GLN A 14 -4.18 30.82 -4.56
C GLN A 14 -4.35 29.59 -5.49
N ALA A 15 -4.06 28.38 -5.04
CA ALA A 15 -4.19 27.16 -5.81
C ALA A 15 -5.59 26.53 -5.68
N LYS A 16 -6.62 27.18 -6.25
CA LYS A 16 -8.02 26.75 -6.16
C LYS A 16 -8.24 25.30 -6.64
N ASP A 17 -7.55 24.88 -7.70
CA ASP A 17 -7.65 23.51 -8.21
C ASP A 17 -7.11 22.48 -7.20
N LEU A 18 -5.97 22.74 -6.58
CA LEU A 18 -5.39 21.87 -5.56
C LEU A 18 -6.30 21.74 -4.33
N LYS A 19 -6.88 22.85 -3.87
CA LYS A 19 -7.84 22.85 -2.76
C LYS A 19 -9.05 21.97 -3.07
N ASN A 20 -9.63 22.09 -4.27
CA ASN A 20 -10.76 21.28 -4.70
C ASN A 20 -10.42 19.79 -4.74
N ARG A 21 -9.23 19.41 -5.21
CA ARG A 21 -8.77 18.03 -5.25
C ARG A 21 -8.56 17.44 -3.86
N ILE A 22 -7.97 18.21 -2.93
CA ILE A 22 -7.82 17.80 -1.53
C ILE A 22 -9.18 17.62 -0.88
N LEU A 23 -10.10 18.59 -1.05
CA LEU A 23 -11.46 18.51 -0.52
C LEU A 23 -12.21 17.29 -1.06
N PHE A 24 -12.09 17.01 -2.37
CA PHE A 24 -12.67 15.84 -3.01
C PHE A 24 -12.11 14.54 -2.41
N THR A 25 -10.79 14.45 -2.20
CA THR A 25 -10.14 13.29 -1.56
C THR A 25 -10.69 13.07 -0.14
N ILE A 26 -10.75 14.12 0.67
CA ILE A 26 -11.27 14.04 2.04
C ILE A 26 -12.74 13.60 2.05
N LEU A 27 -13.55 14.15 1.15
CA LEU A 27 -14.97 13.79 1.03
C LEU A 27 -15.15 12.30 0.71
N LEU A 28 -14.37 11.77 -0.23
CA LEU A 28 -14.44 10.35 -0.58
C LEU A 28 -13.93 9.44 0.55
N LEU A 29 -12.94 9.88 1.33
CA LEU A 29 -12.48 9.15 2.53
C LEU A 29 -13.56 9.15 3.63
N ILE A 30 -14.34 10.22 3.77
CA ILE A 30 -15.51 10.26 4.67
C ILE A 30 -16.56 9.25 4.21
N VAL A 31 -16.87 9.19 2.91
CA VAL A 31 -17.82 8.21 2.34
C VAL A 31 -17.33 6.78 2.62
N TYR A 32 -16.04 6.52 2.42
CA TYR A 32 -15.43 5.24 2.80
C TYR A 32 -15.68 4.93 4.28
N ARG A 33 -15.41 5.89 5.16
CA ARG A 33 -15.55 5.69 6.60
C ARG A 33 -17.00 5.41 7.01
N LEU A 34 -17.97 6.12 6.44
CA LEU A 34 -19.38 5.86 6.67
C LEU A 34 -19.78 4.43 6.27
N GLY A 35 -19.31 3.95 5.13
CA GLY A 35 -19.61 2.59 4.66
C GLY A 35 -19.03 1.48 5.54
N THR A 36 -17.96 1.74 6.32
CA THR A 36 -17.43 0.78 7.30
C THR A 36 -18.33 0.57 8.52
N TYR A 37 -19.41 1.36 8.67
CA TYR A 37 -20.41 1.22 9.72
C TYR A 37 -21.74 0.63 9.25
N VAL A 38 -21.91 0.41 7.95
CA VAL A 38 -23.13 -0.21 7.39
C VAL A 38 -23.06 -1.71 7.57
N PRO A 39 -23.83 -2.32 8.50
CA PRO A 39 -23.74 -3.75 8.78
C PRO A 39 -24.35 -4.59 7.65
N LEU A 40 -23.89 -5.83 7.53
CA LEU A 40 -24.50 -6.85 6.66
C LEU A 40 -25.85 -7.28 7.24
N SER A 41 -26.80 -7.57 6.36
CA SER A 41 -28.12 -8.07 6.75
C SER A 41 -28.04 -9.52 7.24
N GLY A 42 -28.85 -9.87 8.24
CA GLY A 42 -28.99 -11.24 8.74
C GLY A 42 -27.94 -11.67 9.77
N ILE A 43 -27.18 -10.75 10.36
CA ILE A 43 -26.17 -11.02 11.40
C ILE A 43 -26.63 -10.43 12.72
N ASP A 44 -26.56 -11.20 13.82
CA ASP A 44 -26.85 -10.72 15.17
C ASP A 44 -25.65 -9.90 15.71
N PRO A 45 -25.83 -8.59 16.02
CA PRO A 45 -24.76 -7.74 16.51
C PRO A 45 -24.22 -8.15 17.88
N LEU A 46 -25.03 -8.77 18.75
CA LEU A 46 -24.64 -9.18 20.09
C LEU A 46 -23.74 -10.42 20.04
N ALA A 47 -24.16 -11.46 19.34
CA ALA A 47 -23.37 -12.67 19.11
C ALA A 47 -22.05 -12.36 18.41
N LEU A 48 -22.07 -11.43 17.42
CA LEU A 48 -20.87 -10.98 16.71
C LEU A 48 -19.85 -10.35 17.66
N LYS A 49 -20.29 -9.49 18.59
CA LYS A 49 -19.41 -8.82 19.55
C LYS A 49 -18.71 -9.81 20.48
N GLU A 50 -19.39 -10.87 20.94
CA GLU A 50 -18.82 -11.91 21.80
C GLU A 50 -17.76 -12.74 21.06
N ILE A 51 -18.05 -13.18 19.86
CA ILE A 51 -17.12 -13.99 19.03
C ILE A 51 -15.91 -13.16 18.63
N MET A 52 -16.12 -11.89 18.22
CA MET A 52 -15.02 -11.01 17.84
C MET A 52 -14.13 -10.62 19.03
N ALA A 53 -14.65 -10.55 20.25
CA ALA A 53 -13.83 -10.30 21.44
C ALA A 53 -12.84 -11.45 21.70
N SER A 54 -13.23 -12.70 21.43
CA SER A 54 -12.35 -13.87 21.58
C SER A 54 -11.39 -14.06 20.41
N SER A 55 -11.75 -13.61 19.18
CA SER A 55 -11.02 -13.88 17.94
C SER A 55 -10.11 -12.74 17.48
N GLN A 56 -9.96 -11.66 18.26
CA GLN A 56 -9.12 -10.49 17.91
C GLN A 56 -7.61 -10.77 17.83
N LYS A 57 -7.17 -11.95 18.27
CA LYS A 57 -5.76 -12.37 18.22
C LYS A 57 -5.48 -13.09 16.89
N GLY A 58 -4.55 -12.59 16.11
CA GLY A 58 -4.06 -13.26 14.90
C GLY A 58 -4.41 -12.53 13.58
N LEU A 59 -4.51 -13.30 12.51
CA LEU A 59 -4.69 -12.80 11.13
C LEU A 59 -6.00 -12.04 10.91
N LEU A 60 -7.08 -12.40 11.62
CA LEU A 60 -8.33 -11.62 11.61
C LEU A 60 -8.13 -10.19 12.10
N GLY A 61 -7.21 -9.97 13.06
CA GLY A 61 -6.83 -8.64 13.51
C GLY A 61 -6.16 -7.80 12.40
N MET A 62 -5.27 -8.40 11.60
CA MET A 62 -4.67 -7.72 10.45
C MET A 62 -5.73 -7.37 9.39
N PHE A 63 -6.60 -8.32 9.05
CA PHE A 63 -7.69 -8.07 8.12
C PHE A 63 -8.58 -6.91 8.58
N ASN A 64 -8.93 -6.93 9.87
CA ASN A 64 -9.72 -5.87 10.48
C ASN A 64 -9.06 -4.50 10.38
N MET A 65 -7.75 -4.45 10.53
CA MET A 65 -6.98 -3.20 10.47
C MET A 65 -6.95 -2.64 9.03
N PHE A 66 -6.70 -3.48 8.02
CA PHE A 66 -6.74 -3.06 6.61
C PHE A 66 -8.13 -2.62 6.16
N SER A 67 -9.19 -3.20 6.75
CA SER A 67 -10.58 -2.82 6.48
C SER A 67 -11.10 -1.66 7.34
N GLY A 68 -10.25 -1.10 8.23
CA GLY A 68 -10.64 0.01 9.10
C GLY A 68 -11.71 -0.34 10.15
N GLY A 69 -11.65 -1.57 10.69
CA GLY A 69 -12.63 -2.06 11.66
C GLY A 69 -13.92 -2.60 11.06
N ALA A 70 -14.02 -2.71 9.73
CA ALA A 70 -15.23 -3.20 9.06
C ALA A 70 -15.46 -4.69 9.32
N VAL A 71 -14.41 -5.50 9.53
CA VAL A 71 -14.54 -6.94 9.83
C VAL A 71 -15.19 -7.17 11.20
N THR A 72 -14.75 -6.43 12.22
CA THR A 72 -15.32 -6.58 13.57
C THR A 72 -16.78 -6.16 13.67
N ARG A 73 -17.27 -5.36 12.71
CA ARG A 73 -18.67 -4.93 12.62
C ARG A 73 -19.44 -5.70 11.56
N MET A 74 -18.77 -6.63 10.84
CA MET A 74 -19.32 -7.28 9.65
C MET A 74 -20.06 -6.29 8.75
N ALA A 75 -19.36 -5.23 8.37
CA ALA A 75 -19.87 -4.20 7.49
C ALA A 75 -19.79 -4.65 6.01
N ILE A 76 -20.48 -3.95 5.13
CA ILE A 76 -20.46 -4.18 3.67
C ILE A 76 -19.02 -4.12 3.13
N PHE A 77 -18.13 -3.33 3.76
CA PHE A 77 -16.72 -3.23 3.42
C PHE A 77 -15.82 -4.21 4.18
N ALA A 78 -16.35 -5.31 4.73
CA ALA A 78 -15.55 -6.26 5.50
C ALA A 78 -14.42 -6.90 4.68
N LEU A 79 -14.60 -7.20 3.40
CA LEU A 79 -13.51 -7.66 2.53
C LEU A 79 -12.49 -6.54 2.21
N GLY A 80 -12.86 -5.28 2.41
CA GLY A 80 -11.99 -4.14 2.12
C GLY A 80 -11.52 -4.12 0.66
N ILE A 81 -10.28 -3.69 0.48
CA ILE A 81 -9.60 -3.59 -0.82
C ILE A 81 -8.76 -4.85 -1.14
N MET A 82 -8.74 -5.84 -0.23
CA MET A 82 -7.88 -7.03 -0.37
C MET A 82 -8.11 -7.82 -1.67
N PRO A 83 -9.36 -8.09 -2.14
CA PRO A 83 -9.59 -8.76 -3.41
C PRO A 83 -8.96 -8.03 -4.61
N TYR A 84 -8.98 -6.69 -4.59
CA TYR A 84 -8.36 -5.88 -5.63
C TYR A 84 -6.82 -5.97 -5.57
N ILE A 85 -6.23 -5.95 -4.39
CA ILE A 85 -4.79 -6.11 -4.23
C ILE A 85 -4.36 -7.47 -4.77
N SER A 86 -5.06 -8.56 -4.39
CA SER A 86 -4.78 -9.91 -4.88
C SER A 86 -4.90 -10.02 -6.40
N ALA A 87 -5.95 -9.46 -7.00
CA ALA A 87 -6.11 -9.42 -8.45
C ALA A 87 -4.99 -8.61 -9.13
N SER A 88 -4.61 -7.47 -8.56
CA SER A 88 -3.54 -6.63 -9.07
C SER A 88 -2.19 -7.35 -9.03
N ILE A 89 -1.89 -8.09 -7.94
CA ILE A 89 -0.70 -8.92 -7.82
C ILE A 89 -0.65 -9.96 -8.94
N ILE A 90 -1.73 -10.73 -9.11
CA ILE A 90 -1.82 -11.77 -10.13
C ILE A 90 -1.58 -11.19 -11.53
N VAL A 91 -2.24 -10.09 -11.85
CA VAL A 91 -2.08 -9.43 -13.15
C VAL A 91 -0.67 -8.88 -13.34
N GLN A 92 -0.04 -8.31 -12.29
CA GLN A 92 1.35 -7.85 -12.37
C GLN A 92 2.34 -9.00 -12.53
N LEU A 93 2.14 -10.14 -11.85
CA LEU A 93 2.94 -11.35 -12.07
C LEU A 93 2.79 -11.83 -13.52
N LEU A 94 1.58 -11.84 -14.06
CA LEU A 94 1.32 -12.20 -15.45
C LEU A 94 2.00 -11.25 -16.45
N THR A 95 2.13 -9.96 -16.13
CA THR A 95 2.89 -9.03 -17.01
C THR A 95 4.38 -9.33 -17.06
N GLY A 96 4.94 -10.00 -16.05
CA GLY A 96 6.33 -10.45 -16.03
C GLY A 96 6.57 -11.77 -16.77
N VAL A 97 5.55 -12.65 -16.81
CA VAL A 97 5.70 -14.03 -17.30
C VAL A 97 5.08 -14.24 -18.67
N SER A 98 3.95 -13.59 -18.97
CA SER A 98 3.20 -13.80 -20.21
C SER A 98 3.52 -12.74 -21.26
N ASP A 99 3.91 -13.17 -22.46
CA ASP A 99 4.19 -12.28 -23.60
C ASP A 99 2.96 -11.46 -24.01
N TYR A 100 1.75 -12.00 -23.85
CA TYR A 100 0.50 -11.26 -24.12
C TYR A 100 0.39 -10.01 -23.26
N PHE A 101 0.60 -10.14 -21.93
CA PHE A 101 0.53 -9.01 -21.00
C PHE A 101 1.70 -8.04 -21.17
N LYS A 102 2.88 -8.56 -21.53
CA LYS A 102 4.05 -7.75 -21.84
C LYS A 102 3.81 -6.86 -23.05
N ASN A 103 3.29 -7.42 -24.15
CA ASN A 103 2.90 -6.68 -25.35
C ASN A 103 1.81 -5.64 -25.06
N LEU A 104 0.84 -5.97 -24.19
CA LEU A 104 -0.17 -5.02 -23.72
C LEU A 104 0.46 -3.83 -22.98
N LYS A 105 1.46 -4.08 -22.13
CA LYS A 105 2.18 -3.01 -21.41
C LYS A 105 2.93 -2.09 -22.39
N GLU A 106 3.51 -2.62 -23.44
CA GLU A 106 4.23 -1.88 -24.49
C GLU A 106 3.31 -1.00 -25.35
N GLN A 107 2.01 -1.32 -25.44
CA GLN A 107 0.99 -0.51 -26.14
C GLN A 107 0.64 0.82 -25.45
N GLY A 108 1.31 1.18 -24.34
CA GLY A 108 1.13 2.43 -23.65
C GLY A 108 -0.25 2.58 -22.96
N GLU A 109 -0.97 3.68 -23.21
CA GLU A 109 -2.23 3.97 -22.53
C GLU A 109 -3.37 2.99 -22.86
N ILE A 110 -3.43 2.50 -24.10
CA ILE A 110 -4.47 1.56 -24.52
C ILE A 110 -4.29 0.22 -23.79
N GLY A 111 -3.05 -0.27 -23.73
CA GLY A 111 -2.74 -1.49 -23.01
C GLY A 111 -2.96 -1.37 -21.50
N ARG A 112 -2.59 -0.24 -20.90
CA ARG A 112 -2.87 0.03 -19.47
C ARG A 112 -4.36 -0.02 -19.16
N LYS A 113 -5.22 0.56 -19.99
CA LYS A 113 -6.68 0.48 -19.81
C LYS A 113 -7.18 -0.96 -19.83
N LYS A 114 -6.69 -1.81 -20.77
CA LYS A 114 -7.04 -3.24 -20.81
C LYS A 114 -6.55 -3.99 -19.59
N ILE A 115 -5.32 -3.75 -19.14
CA ILE A 115 -4.76 -4.36 -17.91
C ILE A 115 -5.63 -4.00 -16.69
N THR A 116 -5.99 -2.72 -16.55
CA THR A 116 -6.88 -2.27 -15.46
C THR A 116 -8.26 -2.94 -15.54
N GLN A 117 -8.81 -3.13 -16.73
CA GLN A 117 -10.10 -3.81 -16.93
C GLN A 117 -10.01 -5.29 -16.54
N ILE A 118 -8.95 -5.99 -16.91
CA ILE A 118 -8.70 -7.38 -16.49
C ILE A 118 -8.57 -7.46 -14.95
N THR A 119 -7.86 -6.53 -14.35
CA THR A 119 -7.73 -6.44 -12.87
C THR A 119 -9.10 -6.27 -12.21
N ARG A 120 -9.99 -5.43 -12.74
CA ARG A 120 -11.36 -5.25 -12.22
C ARG A 120 -12.17 -6.55 -12.28
N TYR A 121 -12.15 -7.26 -13.40
CA TYR A 121 -12.84 -8.55 -13.52
C TYR A 121 -12.27 -9.59 -12.57
N GLY A 122 -10.93 -9.67 -12.46
CA GLY A 122 -10.26 -10.51 -11.48
C GLY A 122 -10.65 -10.17 -10.04
N THR A 123 -10.80 -8.89 -9.73
CA THR A 123 -11.25 -8.42 -8.40
C THR A 123 -12.65 -8.94 -8.07
N VAL A 124 -13.59 -8.80 -9.01
CA VAL A 124 -14.98 -9.30 -8.81
C VAL A 124 -14.98 -10.81 -8.60
N LEU A 125 -14.23 -11.56 -9.39
CA LEU A 125 -14.15 -13.01 -9.25
C LEU A 125 -13.58 -13.43 -7.89
N ILE A 126 -12.46 -12.83 -7.46
CA ILE A 126 -11.84 -13.11 -6.15
C ILE A 126 -12.78 -12.68 -5.02
N ALA A 127 -13.45 -11.52 -5.15
CA ALA A 127 -14.40 -11.03 -4.16
C ALA A 127 -15.61 -11.98 -4.02
N CYS A 128 -16.13 -12.55 -5.12
CA CYS A 128 -17.18 -13.57 -5.08
C CYS A 128 -16.72 -14.81 -4.31
N LEU A 129 -15.54 -15.33 -4.63
CA LEU A 129 -14.99 -16.49 -3.93
C LEU A 129 -14.79 -16.20 -2.44
N GLN A 130 -14.13 -15.11 -2.09
CA GLN A 130 -13.90 -14.74 -0.69
C GLN A 130 -15.21 -14.42 0.05
N GLY A 131 -16.16 -13.73 -0.58
CA GLY A 131 -17.46 -13.40 -0.01
C GLY A 131 -18.28 -14.65 0.29
N TYR A 132 -18.28 -15.62 -0.60
CA TYR A 132 -18.93 -16.92 -0.36
C TYR A 132 -18.27 -17.66 0.81
N GLY A 133 -16.92 -17.70 0.86
CA GLY A 133 -16.22 -18.32 1.97
C GLY A 133 -16.50 -17.67 3.32
N VAL A 134 -16.54 -16.35 3.36
CA VAL A 134 -16.91 -15.61 4.58
C VAL A 134 -18.35 -15.94 4.99
N SER A 135 -19.29 -16.02 4.05
CA SER A 135 -20.70 -16.34 4.37
C SER A 135 -20.85 -17.75 4.96
N VAL A 136 -20.15 -18.75 4.41
CA VAL A 136 -20.11 -20.12 4.95
C VAL A 136 -19.44 -20.14 6.33
N GLY A 137 -18.32 -19.42 6.49
CA GLY A 137 -17.63 -19.30 7.77
C GLY A 137 -18.49 -18.68 8.87
N LEU A 138 -19.32 -17.69 8.54
CA LEU A 138 -20.24 -17.06 9.48
C LEU A 138 -21.39 -18.01 9.90
N GLU A 139 -21.93 -18.82 8.99
CA GLU A 139 -22.93 -19.83 9.34
C GLU A 139 -22.36 -20.90 10.28
N ASN A 140 -21.11 -21.32 10.07
CA ASN A 140 -20.45 -22.34 10.89
C ASN A 140 -19.97 -21.80 12.25
N ALA A 141 -19.93 -20.49 12.45
CA ALA A 141 -19.46 -19.86 13.68
C ALA A 141 -20.51 -19.82 14.81
N GLY A 142 -21.53 -20.65 14.76
CA GLY A 142 -22.56 -20.73 15.79
C GLY A 142 -23.75 -19.79 15.52
N ASN A 143 -24.47 -19.35 16.55
CA ASN A 143 -25.72 -18.56 16.46
C ASN A 143 -25.52 -17.09 15.96
N LEU A 144 -24.57 -16.86 15.04
CA LEU A 144 -24.31 -15.55 14.47
C LEU A 144 -25.34 -15.12 13.42
N VAL A 145 -25.88 -16.09 12.71
CA VAL A 145 -26.79 -15.84 11.59
C VAL A 145 -28.21 -16.10 12.03
N THR A 146 -29.09 -15.12 11.83
CA THR A 146 -30.50 -15.21 12.24
C THR A 146 -31.24 -16.28 11.45
N GLU A 147 -31.00 -16.38 10.14
CA GLU A 147 -31.62 -17.38 9.25
C GLU A 147 -30.52 -18.01 8.39
N PRO A 148 -29.92 -19.15 8.84
CA PRO A 148 -28.91 -19.84 8.04
C PRO A 148 -29.56 -20.49 6.80
N GLY A 149 -28.84 -20.41 5.66
CA GLY A 149 -29.31 -21.03 4.42
C GLY A 149 -28.77 -20.35 3.16
N MET A 150 -29.12 -20.91 2.00
CA MET A 150 -28.61 -20.42 0.70
C MET A 150 -28.97 -18.94 0.44
N GLY A 151 -30.13 -18.48 0.97
CA GLY A 151 -30.54 -17.08 0.86
C GLY A 151 -29.55 -16.13 1.53
N PHE A 152 -29.15 -16.43 2.76
CA PHE A 152 -28.12 -15.65 3.49
C PHE A 152 -26.78 -15.64 2.75
N ARG A 153 -26.32 -16.82 2.26
CA ARG A 153 -25.03 -16.91 1.54
C ARG A 153 -25.02 -16.03 0.29
N ILE A 154 -26.09 -16.06 -0.50
CA ILE A 154 -26.20 -15.26 -1.74
C ILE A 154 -26.24 -13.75 -1.40
N VAL A 155 -27.10 -13.34 -0.47
CA VAL A 155 -27.25 -11.92 -0.10
C VAL A 155 -25.95 -11.36 0.47
N THR A 156 -25.31 -12.11 1.38
CA THR A 156 -24.02 -11.70 1.97
C THR A 156 -22.92 -11.62 0.92
N THR A 157 -22.81 -12.62 0.04
CA THR A 157 -21.81 -12.61 -1.04
C THR A 157 -22.01 -11.41 -1.96
N ILE A 158 -23.23 -11.16 -2.43
CA ILE A 158 -23.53 -10.02 -3.31
C ILE A 158 -23.23 -8.69 -2.60
N SER A 159 -23.59 -8.56 -1.33
CA SER A 159 -23.34 -7.35 -0.54
C SER A 159 -21.84 -7.08 -0.38
N LEU A 160 -21.04 -8.09 -0.10
CA LEU A 160 -19.58 -7.97 0.03
C LEU A 160 -18.90 -7.65 -1.31
N VAL A 161 -19.35 -8.27 -2.41
CA VAL A 161 -18.85 -8.00 -3.76
C VAL A 161 -19.19 -6.56 -4.18
N ALA A 162 -20.42 -6.12 -3.92
CA ALA A 162 -20.85 -4.76 -4.19
C ALA A 162 -20.00 -3.75 -3.39
N GLY A 163 -19.76 -4.02 -2.10
CA GLY A 163 -18.90 -3.22 -1.25
C GLY A 163 -17.46 -3.11 -1.79
N THR A 164 -16.84 -4.23 -2.14
CA THR A 164 -15.48 -4.26 -2.71
C THR A 164 -15.40 -3.51 -4.04
N THR A 165 -16.38 -3.72 -4.92
CA THR A 165 -16.43 -3.04 -6.23
C THR A 165 -16.61 -1.53 -6.06
N PHE A 166 -17.43 -1.11 -5.10
CA PHE A 166 -17.59 0.31 -4.76
C PHE A 166 -16.29 0.91 -4.22
N LEU A 167 -15.57 0.20 -3.33
CA LEU A 167 -14.27 0.66 -2.81
C LEU A 167 -13.22 0.78 -3.91
N MET A 168 -13.18 -0.16 -4.84
CA MET A 168 -12.31 -0.11 -6.01
C MET A 168 -12.60 1.14 -6.85
N TRP A 169 -13.88 1.38 -7.19
CA TRP A 169 -14.30 2.57 -7.92
C TRP A 169 -13.93 3.86 -7.17
N LEU A 170 -14.14 3.88 -5.86
CA LEU A 170 -13.83 5.04 -5.00
C LEU A 170 -12.33 5.34 -5.00
N GLY A 171 -11.47 4.30 -4.90
CA GLY A 171 -10.02 4.42 -5.02
C GLY A 171 -9.57 4.96 -6.38
N GLU A 172 -10.21 4.52 -7.47
CA GLU A 172 -9.95 5.03 -8.81
C GLU A 172 -10.36 6.51 -8.94
N GLN A 173 -11.52 6.92 -8.41
CA GLN A 173 -11.94 8.33 -8.42
C GLN A 173 -10.96 9.23 -7.66
N ILE A 174 -10.48 8.79 -6.49
CA ILE A 174 -9.44 9.53 -5.75
C ILE A 174 -8.18 9.68 -6.59
N THR A 175 -7.72 8.61 -7.23
CA THR A 175 -6.50 8.64 -8.06
C THR A 175 -6.64 9.57 -9.28
N LEU A 176 -7.80 9.56 -9.93
CA LEU A 176 -8.04 10.36 -11.14
C LEU A 176 -8.29 11.84 -10.86
N ARG A 177 -9.11 12.14 -9.86
CA ARG A 177 -9.62 13.50 -9.59
C ARG A 177 -9.09 14.12 -8.31
N GLY A 178 -8.55 13.32 -7.41
CA GLY A 178 -8.02 13.73 -6.11
C GLY A 178 -6.51 13.97 -6.12
N VAL A 179 -5.91 13.69 -4.97
CA VAL A 179 -4.47 13.74 -4.71
C VAL A 179 -4.04 12.40 -4.13
N GLY A 180 -2.90 11.88 -4.58
CA GLY A 180 -2.35 10.62 -4.10
C GLY A 180 -2.86 9.39 -4.85
N ASN A 181 -2.38 8.23 -4.42
CA ASN A 181 -2.91 6.94 -4.88
C ASN A 181 -4.15 6.59 -4.03
N GLY A 182 -5.33 6.57 -4.64
CA GLY A 182 -6.58 6.40 -3.92
C GLY A 182 -6.69 5.09 -3.15
N ILE A 183 -6.14 4.00 -3.69
CA ILE A 183 -6.14 2.69 -3.04
C ILE A 183 -5.27 2.72 -1.78
N SER A 184 -4.08 3.28 -1.89
CA SER A 184 -3.17 3.45 -0.74
C SER A 184 -3.76 4.38 0.32
N LEU A 185 -4.48 5.42 -0.08
CA LEU A 185 -5.16 6.35 0.85
C LEU A 185 -6.35 5.71 1.58
N ILE A 186 -7.08 4.80 0.93
CA ILE A 186 -8.16 4.05 1.60
C ILE A 186 -7.56 3.12 2.67
N ILE A 187 -6.48 2.39 2.35
CA ILE A 187 -5.78 1.55 3.32
C ILE A 187 -5.23 2.40 4.47
N PHE A 188 -4.57 3.51 4.15
CA PHE A 188 -4.07 4.48 5.13
C PHE A 188 -5.18 4.97 6.08
N SER A 189 -6.32 5.37 5.53
CA SER A 189 -7.47 5.85 6.31
C SER A 189 -8.03 4.75 7.23
N GLY A 190 -8.05 3.49 6.78
CA GLY A 190 -8.43 2.35 7.59
C GLY A 190 -7.50 2.16 8.79
N ILE A 191 -6.19 2.17 8.55
CA ILE A 191 -5.17 2.00 9.60
C ILE A 191 -5.21 3.16 10.60
N VAL A 192 -5.22 4.41 10.12
CA VAL A 192 -5.24 5.61 10.97
C VAL A 192 -6.48 5.64 11.87
N ALA A 193 -7.62 5.18 11.38
CA ALA A 193 -8.86 5.15 12.14
C ALA A 193 -8.85 4.16 13.32
N GLU A 194 -7.98 3.15 13.32
CA GLU A 194 -7.82 2.19 14.41
C GLU A 194 -6.74 2.62 15.42
N ILE A 195 -5.90 3.61 15.10
CA ILE A 195 -4.85 4.12 16.02
C ILE A 195 -5.41 4.58 17.37
N PRO A 196 -6.49 5.40 17.47
CA PRO A 196 -7.02 5.84 18.75
C PRO A 196 -7.47 4.68 19.63
N ARG A 197 -8.07 3.65 19.02
CA ARG A 197 -8.51 2.45 19.71
C ARG A 197 -7.33 1.62 20.26
N ALA A 198 -6.29 1.46 19.44
CA ALA A 198 -5.06 0.77 19.83
C ALA A 198 -4.35 1.49 21.00
N LEU A 199 -4.32 2.82 20.98
CA LEU A 199 -3.78 3.62 22.06
C LEU A 199 -4.60 3.45 23.34
N ALA A 200 -5.94 3.54 23.27
CA ALA A 200 -6.82 3.36 24.43
C ALA A 200 -6.63 1.97 25.05
N SER A 201 -6.59 0.91 24.28
CA SER A 201 -6.36 -0.45 24.78
C SER A 201 -4.97 -0.62 25.43
N THR A 202 -3.94 0.03 24.91
CA THR A 202 -2.59 0.01 25.49
C THR A 202 -2.56 0.69 26.86
N PHE A 203 -3.23 1.84 27.00
CA PHE A 203 -3.34 2.53 28.30
C PHE A 203 -4.19 1.74 29.30
N GLU A 204 -5.23 1.04 28.84
CA GLU A 204 -6.05 0.20 29.70
C GLU A 204 -5.26 -0.99 30.26
N LEU A 205 -4.41 -1.62 29.48
CA LEU A 205 -3.48 -2.67 29.94
C LEU A 205 -2.44 -2.13 30.94
N GLY A 206 -2.02 -0.89 30.79
CA GLY A 206 -1.20 -0.22 31.80
C GLY A 206 -1.95 0.00 33.09
N ARG A 207 -3.24 0.38 33.06
CA ARG A 207 -4.09 0.59 34.21
C ARG A 207 -4.42 -0.71 34.96
N THR A 208 -4.60 -1.80 34.23
CA THR A 208 -4.86 -3.14 34.82
C THR A 208 -3.62 -3.82 35.33
N GLY A 209 -2.42 -3.22 35.21
CA GLY A 209 -1.15 -3.78 35.68
C GLY A 209 -0.58 -4.90 34.80
N ALA A 210 -1.21 -5.20 33.66
CA ALA A 210 -0.71 -6.21 32.70
C ALA A 210 0.56 -5.74 31.99
N LEU A 211 0.75 -4.42 31.85
CA LEU A 211 1.96 -3.79 31.32
C LEU A 211 2.54 -2.80 32.35
N SER A 212 3.85 -2.85 32.55
CA SER A 212 4.52 -1.85 33.41
C SER A 212 4.58 -0.49 32.69
N ALA A 213 4.55 0.60 33.44
CA ALA A 213 4.65 1.96 32.91
C ALA A 213 5.92 2.16 32.06
N LEU A 214 7.04 1.57 32.50
CA LEU A 214 8.31 1.60 31.74
C LEU A 214 8.18 0.93 30.36
N MET A 215 7.42 -0.17 30.27
CA MET A 215 7.19 -0.89 29.02
C MET A 215 6.34 -0.07 28.04
N ILE A 216 5.34 0.64 28.55
CA ILE A 216 4.51 1.55 27.72
C ILE A 216 5.37 2.67 27.13
N VAL A 217 6.21 3.30 27.95
CA VAL A 217 7.16 4.33 27.46
C VAL A 217 8.12 3.74 26.43
N GLY A 218 8.64 2.52 26.66
CA GLY A 218 9.50 1.81 25.71
C GLY A 218 8.82 1.57 24.37
N ILE A 219 7.54 1.20 24.36
CA ILE A 219 6.74 1.01 23.13
C ILE A 219 6.62 2.33 22.34
N PHE A 220 6.31 3.44 23.02
CA PHE A 220 6.21 4.75 22.34
C PHE A 220 7.56 5.20 21.75
N VAL A 221 8.65 5.05 22.47
CA VAL A 221 10.00 5.35 22.00
C VAL A 221 10.33 4.51 20.76
N LEU A 222 9.97 3.23 20.80
CA LEU A 222 10.19 2.32 19.69
C LEU A 222 9.36 2.69 18.44
N ILE A 223 8.09 3.10 18.59
CA ILE A 223 7.26 3.60 17.48
C ILE A 223 7.92 4.84 16.86
N ILE A 224 8.31 5.82 17.68
CA ILE A 224 8.95 7.04 17.19
C ILE A 224 10.26 6.69 16.46
N PHE A 225 11.08 5.81 17.01
CA PHE A 225 12.31 5.35 16.38
C PHE A 225 12.03 4.67 15.02
N THR A 226 11.03 3.78 14.96
CA THR A 226 10.64 3.10 13.73
C THR A 226 10.16 4.09 12.67
N VAL A 227 9.35 5.09 13.05
CA VAL A 227 8.90 6.14 12.12
C VAL A 227 10.08 6.93 11.57
N LEU A 228 11.01 7.36 12.43
CA LEU A 228 12.21 8.09 12.00
C LEU A 228 13.10 7.24 11.08
N PHE A 229 13.24 5.96 11.39
CA PHE A 229 13.99 5.00 10.58
C PHE A 229 13.37 4.82 9.19
N ILE A 230 12.04 4.67 9.11
CA ILE A 230 11.31 4.58 7.84
C ILE A 230 11.51 5.86 7.02
N VAL A 231 11.31 7.03 7.62
CA VAL A 231 11.47 8.33 6.93
C VAL A 231 12.89 8.51 6.39
N PHE A 232 13.90 8.07 7.15
CA PHE A 232 15.30 8.13 6.72
C PHE A 232 15.54 7.29 5.47
N PHE A 233 15.10 6.03 5.45
CA PHE A 233 15.29 5.14 4.29
C PHE A 233 14.46 5.56 3.07
N GLU A 234 13.21 6.00 3.26
CA GLU A 234 12.34 6.42 2.16
C GLU A 234 12.78 7.72 1.49
N ARG A 235 13.46 8.60 2.23
CA ARG A 235 14.07 9.83 1.67
C ARG A 235 15.46 9.61 1.07
N ALA A 236 16.10 8.51 1.40
CA ALA A 236 17.44 8.20 0.94
C ALA A 236 17.44 7.85 -0.55
N MET A 237 18.27 8.54 -1.32
CA MET A 237 18.40 8.35 -2.77
C MET A 237 19.85 8.36 -3.20
N ARG A 238 20.20 7.50 -4.15
CA ARG A 238 21.49 7.53 -4.86
C ARG A 238 21.38 8.45 -6.07
N LYS A 239 22.20 9.48 -6.14
CA LYS A 239 22.28 10.40 -7.29
C LYS A 239 23.39 9.93 -8.23
N ILE A 240 23.04 9.55 -9.46
CA ILE A 240 24.01 9.23 -10.52
C ILE A 240 24.25 10.50 -11.33
N LEU A 241 25.50 10.90 -11.50
CA LEU A 241 25.85 12.06 -12.29
C LEU A 241 25.65 11.75 -13.78
N VAL A 242 24.93 12.64 -14.47
CA VAL A 242 24.69 12.58 -15.91
C VAL A 242 25.13 13.92 -16.51
N ASN A 243 26.06 13.87 -17.46
CA ASN A 243 26.55 15.03 -18.17
C ASN A 243 25.89 15.14 -19.54
N TYR A 244 25.48 16.37 -19.90
CA TYR A 244 24.98 16.69 -21.23
C TYR A 244 26.05 17.51 -21.95
N PRO A 245 26.51 17.11 -23.16
CA PRO A 245 27.51 17.84 -23.90
C PRO A 245 26.99 19.21 -24.33
N LYS A 246 27.89 20.18 -24.38
CA LYS A 246 27.59 21.49 -24.93
C LYS A 246 27.30 21.38 -26.43
N ARG A 247 26.18 21.93 -26.88
CA ARG A 247 25.85 22.05 -28.32
C ARG A 247 26.03 23.50 -28.76
N GLN A 248 26.79 23.69 -29.81
CA GLN A 248 26.91 24.97 -30.48
C GLN A 248 25.85 25.06 -31.57
N VAL A 249 24.98 26.06 -31.49
CA VAL A 249 23.97 26.36 -32.53
C VAL A 249 24.25 27.80 -32.97
N GLY A 250 24.91 27.91 -34.12
CA GLY A 250 25.42 29.19 -34.61
C GLY A 250 26.54 29.76 -33.69
N ASN A 251 26.45 31.04 -33.34
CA ASN A 251 27.40 31.70 -32.42
C ASN A 251 27.05 31.54 -30.94
N LYS A 252 26.02 30.80 -30.56
CA LYS A 252 25.59 30.59 -29.16
C LYS A 252 25.87 29.17 -28.73
N MET A 253 26.53 29.03 -27.58
CA MET A 253 26.70 27.74 -26.91
C MET A 253 25.49 27.46 -26.01
N TYR A 254 24.82 26.33 -26.25
CA TYR A 254 23.71 25.83 -25.43
C TYR A 254 24.10 24.51 -24.78
N GLY A 255 23.72 24.35 -23.49
CA GLY A 255 23.93 23.10 -22.74
C GLY A 255 25.28 23.09 -21.99
N GLY A 256 25.64 21.95 -21.47
CA GLY A 256 26.79 21.74 -20.60
C GLY A 256 26.41 21.73 -19.13
N GLU A 257 25.15 21.53 -18.81
CA GLU A 257 24.68 21.30 -17.45
C GLU A 257 24.88 19.84 -17.05
N SER A 258 25.42 19.63 -15.86
CA SER A 258 25.44 18.32 -15.22
C SER A 258 24.13 18.15 -14.44
N SER A 259 23.42 17.09 -14.74
CA SER A 259 22.21 16.70 -14.03
C SER A 259 22.45 15.41 -13.23
N HIS A 260 21.54 15.08 -12.34
CA HIS A 260 21.62 13.87 -11.55
C HIS A 260 20.37 13.00 -11.79
N LEU A 261 20.59 11.72 -12.04
CA LEU A 261 19.54 10.72 -12.05
C LEU A 261 19.33 10.22 -10.61
N PRO A 262 18.22 10.57 -9.93
CA PRO A 262 17.96 10.11 -8.58
C PRO A 262 17.36 8.70 -8.61
N LEU A 263 18.00 7.75 -7.92
CA LEU A 263 17.47 6.41 -7.69
C LEU A 263 17.15 6.27 -6.20
N LYS A 264 15.89 6.02 -5.85
CA LYS A 264 15.49 5.74 -4.46
C LYS A 264 16.12 4.42 -3.98
N ILE A 265 16.49 4.32 -2.71
CA ILE A 265 16.95 3.05 -2.11
C ILE A 265 15.79 2.04 -2.12
N ASN A 266 14.60 2.48 -1.72
CA ASN A 266 13.40 1.67 -1.82
C ASN A 266 12.59 2.10 -3.06
N THR A 267 12.95 1.56 -4.24
CA THR A 267 12.24 1.84 -5.50
C THR A 267 10.86 1.16 -5.52
N ALA A 268 10.74 0.03 -4.83
CA ALA A 268 9.51 -0.75 -4.77
C ALA A 268 8.45 -0.15 -3.81
N GLY A 269 8.86 0.75 -2.89
CA GLY A 269 7.97 1.33 -1.90
C GLY A 269 7.42 0.30 -0.91
N VAL A 270 6.16 0.47 -0.51
CA VAL A 270 5.46 -0.40 0.44
C VAL A 270 4.80 -1.63 -0.20
N ILE A 271 4.72 -1.67 -1.53
CA ILE A 271 3.97 -2.68 -2.29
C ILE A 271 4.44 -4.11 -2.02
N PRO A 272 5.77 -4.42 -1.94
CA PRO A 272 6.23 -5.77 -1.62
C PRO A 272 5.72 -6.31 -0.29
N ALA A 273 5.67 -5.48 0.74
CA ALA A 273 5.17 -5.87 2.06
C ALA A 273 3.66 -6.17 2.03
N ILE A 274 2.88 -5.37 1.29
CA ILE A 274 1.44 -5.60 1.09
C ILE A 274 1.22 -6.90 0.30
N PHE A 275 2.03 -7.15 -0.74
CA PHE A 275 1.93 -8.36 -1.55
C PHE A 275 2.26 -9.61 -0.76
N ALA A 276 3.35 -9.58 0.02
CA ALA A 276 3.73 -10.69 0.88
C ALA A 276 2.63 -11.01 1.92
N SER A 277 2.07 -10.00 2.57
CA SER A 277 0.97 -10.19 3.53
C SER A 277 -0.30 -10.73 2.86
N ALA A 278 -0.68 -10.22 1.69
CA ALA A 278 -1.84 -10.69 0.94
C ALA A 278 -1.69 -12.14 0.47
N LEU A 279 -0.49 -12.53 0.04
CA LEU A 279 -0.21 -13.91 -0.36
C LEU A 279 -0.31 -14.89 0.82
N LEU A 280 0.19 -14.50 2.00
CA LEU A 280 0.10 -15.33 3.21
C LEU A 280 -1.35 -15.47 3.74
N LEU A 281 -2.23 -14.52 3.41
CA LEU A 281 -3.64 -14.59 3.76
C LEU A 281 -4.45 -15.55 2.86
N LEU A 282 -3.99 -15.85 1.64
CA LEU A 282 -4.70 -16.74 0.71
C LEU A 282 -4.93 -18.16 1.26
N PRO A 283 -3.93 -18.87 1.82
CA PRO A 283 -4.14 -20.21 2.37
C PRO A 283 -5.18 -20.24 3.48
N ILE A 284 -5.21 -19.20 4.31
CA ILE A 284 -6.14 -19.10 5.44
C ILE A 284 -7.57 -18.81 4.99
N THR A 285 -7.74 -17.98 3.96
CA THR A 285 -9.06 -17.81 3.37
C THR A 285 -9.58 -19.11 2.77
N ILE A 286 -8.74 -19.91 2.13
CA ILE A 286 -9.10 -21.21 1.57
C ILE A 286 -9.51 -22.22 2.67
N THR A 287 -8.84 -22.24 3.82
CA THR A 287 -9.23 -23.13 4.95
C THR A 287 -10.61 -22.82 5.50
N ASN A 288 -11.04 -21.55 5.46
CA ASN A 288 -12.38 -21.14 5.89
C ASN A 288 -13.51 -21.60 4.94
N PHE A 289 -13.18 -22.08 3.72
CA PHE A 289 -14.15 -22.58 2.73
C PHE A 289 -14.70 -23.99 3.00
N GLY A 290 -14.54 -24.54 4.20
CA GLY A 290 -15.07 -25.86 4.55
C GLY A 290 -14.19 -27.05 4.18
N PHE A 291 -12.96 -26.81 3.69
CA PHE A 291 -11.95 -27.87 3.52
C PHE A 291 -11.20 -28.18 4.83
N ALA A 292 -11.66 -27.60 5.96
CA ALA A 292 -11.02 -27.71 7.27
C ALA A 292 -11.13 -29.08 7.94
N GLU A 293 -11.85 -30.05 7.35
CA GLU A 293 -12.01 -31.37 7.94
C GLU A 293 -10.80 -32.31 7.77
N SER A 294 -9.80 -31.93 6.97
CA SER A 294 -8.59 -32.75 6.85
C SER A 294 -7.49 -32.29 7.81
N ASP A 295 -6.95 -33.21 8.60
CA ASP A 295 -5.83 -32.98 9.55
C ASP A 295 -4.60 -32.29 8.91
N LEU A 296 -4.39 -32.50 7.61
CA LEU A 296 -3.32 -31.85 6.85
C LEU A 296 -3.54 -30.35 6.71
N PHE A 297 -4.79 -29.91 6.44
CA PHE A 297 -5.10 -28.49 6.32
C PHE A 297 -5.03 -27.76 7.67
N LEU A 298 -5.43 -28.41 8.76
CA LEU A 298 -5.29 -27.87 10.11
C LEU A 298 -3.81 -27.71 10.50
N LYS A 299 -2.96 -28.67 10.18
CA LYS A 299 -1.51 -28.55 10.40
C LYS A 299 -0.88 -27.45 9.55
N ILE A 300 -1.26 -27.33 8.29
CA ILE A 300 -0.78 -26.28 7.41
C ILE A 300 -1.23 -24.91 7.95
N SER A 301 -2.50 -24.73 8.28
CA SER A 301 -3.01 -23.45 8.80
C SER A 301 -2.35 -23.03 10.12
N SER A 302 -2.03 -23.99 10.99
CA SER A 302 -1.32 -23.70 12.24
C SER A 302 0.11 -23.20 12.01
N MET A 303 0.79 -23.67 10.95
CA MET A 303 2.13 -23.19 10.57
C MET A 303 2.11 -21.75 10.03
N PHE A 304 0.99 -21.33 9.42
CA PHE A 304 0.79 -19.98 8.91
C PHE A 304 0.25 -18.99 9.96
N THR A 305 0.12 -19.41 11.22
CA THR A 305 -0.34 -18.53 12.30
C THR A 305 0.73 -17.49 12.62
N GLN A 306 0.31 -16.25 12.84
CA GLN A 306 1.18 -15.15 13.28
C GLN A 306 1.98 -15.53 14.54
N GLY A 307 3.26 -15.11 14.56
CA GLY A 307 4.17 -15.41 15.66
C GLY A 307 4.91 -16.74 15.54
N GLN A 308 4.57 -17.59 14.58
CA GLN A 308 5.31 -18.81 14.29
C GLN A 308 6.59 -18.51 13.48
N PRO A 309 7.72 -19.19 13.74
CA PRO A 309 8.96 -18.95 13.01
C PRO A 309 8.83 -19.20 11.51
N MET A 310 8.00 -20.18 11.12
CA MET A 310 7.74 -20.50 9.71
C MET A 310 7.01 -19.38 9.00
N TYR A 311 6.01 -18.77 9.65
CA TYR A 311 5.32 -17.58 9.14
C TYR A 311 6.28 -16.43 8.92
N MET A 312 7.14 -16.13 9.91
CA MET A 312 8.13 -15.04 9.81
C MET A 312 9.13 -15.28 8.67
N LEU A 313 9.58 -16.52 8.47
CA LEU A 313 10.50 -16.87 7.39
C LEU A 313 9.84 -16.72 6.02
N LEU A 314 8.62 -17.22 5.85
CA LEU A 314 7.86 -17.08 4.61
C LEU A 314 7.55 -15.62 4.30
N TYR A 315 7.20 -14.85 5.33
CA TYR A 315 6.93 -13.43 5.18
C TYR A 315 8.18 -12.65 4.75
N ALA A 316 9.33 -12.91 5.40
CA ALA A 316 10.61 -12.31 5.02
C ALA A 316 11.01 -12.65 3.58
N SER A 317 10.94 -13.94 3.22
CA SER A 317 11.26 -14.39 1.86
C SER A 317 10.32 -13.81 0.81
N GLY A 318 9.04 -13.68 1.14
CA GLY A 318 8.03 -13.04 0.30
C GLY A 318 8.34 -11.56 0.06
N ILE A 319 8.68 -10.80 1.10
CA ILE A 319 9.06 -9.39 0.99
C ILE A 319 10.27 -9.22 0.07
N ILE A 320 11.32 -10.04 0.27
CA ILE A 320 12.54 -9.99 -0.54
C ILE A 320 12.20 -10.31 -2.00
N PHE A 321 11.50 -11.42 -2.25
CA PHE A 321 11.09 -11.82 -3.59
C PHE A 321 10.30 -10.73 -4.31
N PHE A 322 9.25 -10.21 -3.69
CA PHE A 322 8.43 -9.16 -4.29
C PHE A 322 9.16 -7.83 -4.46
N SER A 323 10.15 -7.52 -3.61
CA SER A 323 10.97 -6.31 -3.78
C SER A 323 11.80 -6.37 -5.07
N PHE A 324 12.46 -7.48 -5.34
CA PHE A 324 13.21 -7.66 -6.59
C PHE A 324 12.28 -7.73 -7.80
N PHE A 325 11.22 -8.51 -7.70
CA PHE A 325 10.25 -8.68 -8.76
C PHE A 325 9.61 -7.34 -9.15
N TYR A 326 9.11 -6.57 -8.18
CA TYR A 326 8.45 -5.29 -8.43
C TYR A 326 9.42 -4.25 -8.98
N THR A 327 10.63 -4.18 -8.45
CA THR A 327 11.66 -3.26 -8.97
C THR A 327 11.98 -3.54 -10.45
N SER A 328 12.07 -4.81 -10.84
CA SER A 328 12.33 -5.19 -12.23
C SER A 328 11.19 -4.82 -13.20
N ILE A 329 9.94 -4.78 -12.71
CA ILE A 329 8.78 -4.39 -13.52
C ILE A 329 8.66 -2.87 -13.64
N VAL A 330 8.90 -2.15 -12.52
CA VAL A 330 8.69 -0.69 -12.46
C VAL A 330 9.79 0.08 -13.15
N PHE A 331 11.02 -0.37 -13.02
CA PHE A 331 12.18 0.32 -13.57
C PHE A 331 12.86 -0.52 -14.66
N ASN A 332 12.86 0.01 -15.89
CA ASN A 332 13.55 -0.61 -17.01
C ASN A 332 14.90 0.10 -17.27
N PRO A 333 16.05 -0.52 -16.90
CA PRO A 333 17.36 0.08 -17.08
C PRO A 333 17.71 0.34 -18.55
N LYS A 334 17.28 -0.56 -19.45
CA LYS A 334 17.55 -0.44 -20.90
C LYS A 334 16.85 0.78 -21.49
N GLU A 335 15.56 0.95 -21.22
CA GLU A 335 14.77 2.09 -21.67
C GLU A 335 15.33 3.42 -21.13
N THR A 336 15.73 3.42 -19.85
CA THR A 336 16.34 4.61 -19.22
C THR A 336 17.66 4.96 -19.90
N ALA A 337 18.53 3.98 -20.16
CA ALA A 337 19.81 4.19 -20.83
C ALA A 337 19.64 4.67 -22.30
N GLU A 338 18.65 4.12 -23.02
CA GLU A 338 18.32 4.57 -24.36
C GLU A 338 17.77 6.01 -24.38
N ASN A 339 16.92 6.36 -23.43
CA ASN A 339 16.40 7.71 -23.30
C ASN A 339 17.53 8.70 -22.99
N LEU A 340 18.42 8.36 -22.09
CA LEU A 340 19.64 9.18 -21.84
C LEU A 340 20.44 9.37 -23.12
N ARG A 341 20.68 8.29 -23.88
CA ARG A 341 21.39 8.35 -25.17
C ARG A 341 20.69 9.25 -26.20
N LYS A 342 19.37 9.12 -26.33
CA LYS A 342 18.56 9.93 -27.25
C LYS A 342 18.63 11.42 -26.93
N TYR A 343 18.66 11.78 -25.66
CA TYR A 343 18.80 13.17 -25.21
C TYR A 343 20.27 13.66 -25.13
N GLY A 344 21.24 12.81 -25.49
CA GLY A 344 22.64 13.16 -25.48
C GLY A 344 23.30 13.14 -24.11
N GLY A 345 22.61 12.61 -23.09
CA GLY A 345 23.16 12.46 -21.74
C GLY A 345 24.06 11.22 -21.67
N TYR A 346 25.15 11.33 -20.91
CA TYR A 346 26.03 10.21 -20.63
C TYR A 346 26.52 10.21 -19.17
N VAL A 347 26.81 9.03 -18.67
CA VAL A 347 27.44 8.86 -17.36
C VAL A 347 28.94 8.95 -17.52
N PRO A 348 29.66 9.81 -16.77
CA PRO A 348 31.11 9.94 -16.89
C PRO A 348 31.83 8.59 -16.71
N GLY A 349 32.72 8.26 -17.64
CA GLY A 349 33.49 7.03 -17.62
C GLY A 349 32.78 5.78 -18.17
N ILE A 350 31.51 5.88 -18.63
CA ILE A 350 30.74 4.75 -19.14
C ILE A 350 30.23 5.06 -20.55
N ARG A 351 30.34 4.09 -21.48
CA ARG A 351 29.83 4.24 -22.85
C ARG A 351 28.30 4.34 -22.84
N PRO A 352 27.71 5.35 -23.54
CA PRO A 352 26.27 5.47 -23.69
C PRO A 352 25.67 4.24 -24.37
N GLY A 353 24.51 3.77 -23.90
CA GLY A 353 23.80 2.61 -24.42
C GLY A 353 23.82 1.42 -23.48
N GLU A 354 24.14 0.24 -23.98
CA GLU A 354 24.04 -1.05 -23.25
C GLU A 354 24.91 -1.10 -21.96
N ARG A 355 26.14 -0.58 -22.04
CA ARG A 355 27.00 -0.45 -20.84
C ARG A 355 26.43 0.44 -19.76
N THR A 356 25.72 1.49 -20.13
CA THR A 356 25.00 2.36 -19.17
C THR A 356 23.83 1.64 -18.55
N ALA A 357 23.12 0.79 -19.31
CA ALA A 357 22.04 -0.04 -18.81
C ALA A 357 22.54 -1.05 -17.76
N GLU A 358 23.63 -1.78 -18.07
CA GLU A 358 24.27 -2.73 -17.15
C GLU A 358 24.71 -2.05 -15.84
N TYR A 359 25.28 -0.86 -15.95
CA TYR A 359 25.71 -0.08 -14.77
C TYR A 359 24.51 0.33 -13.90
N ILE A 360 23.45 0.87 -14.49
CA ILE A 360 22.23 1.23 -13.77
C ILE A 360 21.60 -0.01 -13.12
N GLU A 361 21.55 -1.14 -13.83
CA GLU A 361 21.02 -2.41 -13.32
C GLU A 361 21.81 -2.89 -12.11
N SER A 362 23.16 -2.86 -12.17
CA SER A 362 24.00 -3.25 -11.04
C SER A 362 23.79 -2.40 -9.79
N ILE A 363 23.56 -1.09 -9.98
CA ILE A 363 23.21 -0.19 -8.87
C ILE A 363 21.82 -0.52 -8.32
N LEU A 364 20.83 -0.73 -9.18
CA LEU A 364 19.47 -1.07 -8.78
C LEU A 364 19.42 -2.36 -7.95
N ILE A 365 20.14 -3.41 -8.38
CA ILE A 365 20.21 -4.67 -7.62
C ILE A 365 20.75 -4.42 -6.21
N ARG A 366 21.82 -3.65 -6.07
CA ARG A 366 22.41 -3.31 -4.76
C ARG A 366 21.44 -2.47 -3.90
N LEU A 367 20.79 -1.47 -4.50
CA LEU A 367 19.81 -0.65 -3.79
C LEU A 367 18.59 -1.47 -3.36
N THR A 368 18.09 -2.35 -4.24
CA THR A 368 16.96 -3.24 -3.93
C THR A 368 17.31 -4.23 -2.82
N THR A 369 18.55 -4.75 -2.79
CA THR A 369 19.00 -5.61 -1.69
C THR A 369 18.95 -4.89 -0.35
N VAL A 370 19.49 -3.67 -0.27
CA VAL A 370 19.44 -2.86 0.95
C VAL A 370 17.99 -2.50 1.31
N GLY A 371 17.18 -2.10 0.30
CA GLY A 371 15.76 -1.78 0.47
C GLY A 371 14.92 -2.95 0.95
N SER A 372 15.15 -4.17 0.41
CA SER A 372 14.42 -5.36 0.84
C SER A 372 14.77 -5.80 2.26
N LEU A 373 16.05 -5.71 2.65
CA LEU A 373 16.49 -5.98 4.02
C LEU A 373 15.88 -4.98 5.02
N TYR A 374 15.87 -3.70 4.65
CA TYR A 374 15.21 -2.65 5.43
C TYR A 374 13.71 -2.95 5.62
N LEU A 375 12.98 -3.25 4.53
CA LEU A 375 11.55 -3.58 4.58
C LEU A 375 11.30 -4.79 5.46
N THR A 376 12.09 -5.85 5.29
CA THR A 376 11.99 -7.09 6.08
C THR A 376 12.20 -6.80 7.56
N PHE A 377 13.21 -6.01 7.91
CA PHE A 377 13.47 -5.63 9.29
C PHE A 377 12.31 -4.86 9.91
N VAL A 378 11.80 -3.83 9.23
CA VAL A 378 10.68 -3.01 9.72
C VAL A 378 9.41 -3.82 9.88
N CYS A 379 9.14 -4.76 8.97
CA CYS A 379 7.93 -5.58 9.01
C CYS A 379 7.99 -6.68 10.06
N LEU A 380 9.16 -7.32 10.27
CA LEU A 380 9.32 -8.41 11.23
C LEU A 380 9.49 -7.94 12.68
N MET A 381 10.05 -6.74 12.90
CA MET A 381 10.33 -6.24 14.25
C MET A 381 9.08 -6.25 15.17
N PRO A 382 7.88 -5.74 14.77
CA PRO A 382 6.69 -5.84 15.58
C PRO A 382 6.17 -7.26 15.76
N GLU A 383 6.34 -8.13 14.77
CA GLU A 383 5.95 -9.54 14.85
C GLU A 383 6.71 -10.26 15.96
N PHE A 384 8.01 -9.98 16.11
CA PHE A 384 8.83 -10.49 17.22
C PHE A 384 8.34 -9.99 18.57
N LEU A 385 7.90 -8.73 18.66
CA LEU A 385 7.39 -8.14 19.89
C LEU A 385 6.05 -8.76 20.30
N ILE A 386 5.14 -8.96 19.33
CA ILE A 386 3.83 -9.59 19.56
C ILE A 386 4.00 -11.04 20.01
N ALA A 387 4.98 -11.77 19.42
CA ALA A 387 5.27 -13.16 19.79
C ALA A 387 5.80 -13.30 21.24
N LYS A 388 6.52 -12.28 21.75
CA LYS A 388 7.20 -12.33 23.04
C LYS A 388 6.42 -11.69 24.18
N TYR A 389 5.58 -10.70 23.86
CA TYR A 389 4.81 -9.93 24.83
C TYR A 389 3.32 -9.90 24.43
N PRO A 390 2.37 -10.05 25.37
CA PRO A 390 0.94 -9.98 25.10
C PRO A 390 0.51 -8.51 24.88
N ILE A 391 1.14 -7.85 23.93
CA ILE A 391 0.84 -6.47 23.58
C ILE A 391 -0.30 -6.51 22.58
N PRO A 392 -1.41 -5.78 22.77
CA PRO A 392 -2.46 -5.63 21.79
C PRO A 392 -2.00 -4.65 20.69
N PHE A 393 -0.89 -5.01 20.02
CA PHE A 393 -0.28 -4.16 19.02
C PHE A 393 -0.94 -4.42 17.68
N TYR A 394 -2.03 -3.71 17.43
CA TYR A 394 -2.64 -3.64 16.08
C TYR A 394 -1.81 -2.85 15.07
N LEU A 395 -0.76 -2.16 15.51
CA LEU A 395 0.20 -1.44 14.67
C LEU A 395 1.36 -2.38 14.28
N GLY A 396 1.08 -3.39 13.45
CA GLY A 396 2.10 -4.23 12.83
C GLY A 396 3.08 -3.38 11.99
N GLY A 397 4.27 -3.90 11.72
CA GLY A 397 5.31 -3.18 10.96
C GLY A 397 4.85 -2.70 9.59
N THR A 398 4.05 -3.51 8.90
CA THR A 398 3.40 -3.13 7.64
C THR A 398 2.52 -1.90 7.77
N SER A 399 1.80 -1.76 8.89
CA SER A 399 0.85 -0.67 9.07
C SER A 399 1.54 0.66 9.30
N ILE A 400 2.56 0.67 10.16
CA ILE A 400 3.40 1.87 10.37
C ILE A 400 4.08 2.25 9.05
N LEU A 401 4.63 1.28 8.33
CA LEU A 401 5.27 1.50 7.04
C LEU A 401 4.29 2.12 6.04
N ILE A 402 3.08 1.56 5.89
CA ILE A 402 2.05 2.08 4.98
C ILE A 402 1.67 3.51 5.38
N VAL A 403 1.44 3.77 6.67
CA VAL A 403 1.05 5.10 7.15
C VAL A 403 2.12 6.13 6.81
N VAL A 404 3.38 5.84 7.08
CA VAL A 404 4.48 6.79 6.84
C VAL A 404 4.71 7.00 5.34
N VAL A 405 4.79 5.92 4.55
CA VAL A 405 5.10 6.01 3.11
C VAL A 405 3.97 6.70 2.35
N VAL A 406 2.71 6.32 2.61
CA VAL A 406 1.56 6.96 1.94
C VAL A 406 1.44 8.43 2.31
N ALA A 407 1.68 8.78 3.58
CA ALA A 407 1.71 10.19 4.01
C ALA A 407 2.80 10.97 3.28
N MET A 408 4.02 10.42 3.20
CA MET A 408 5.14 11.05 2.49
C MET A 408 4.87 11.22 1.00
N ASP A 409 4.37 10.18 0.33
CA ASP A 409 4.05 10.24 -1.10
C ASP A 409 2.94 11.25 -1.39
N THR A 410 1.92 11.32 -0.53
CA THR A 410 0.83 12.29 -0.66
C THR A 410 1.34 13.72 -0.48
N VAL A 411 2.16 13.97 0.54
CA VAL A 411 2.77 15.29 0.78
C VAL A 411 3.67 15.69 -0.39
N THR A 412 4.48 14.77 -0.92
CA THR A 412 5.34 15.03 -2.09
C THR A 412 4.52 15.38 -3.32
N GLN A 413 3.42 14.67 -3.58
CA GLN A 413 2.53 14.98 -4.71
C GLN A 413 1.84 16.33 -4.55
N VAL A 414 1.40 16.69 -3.32
CA VAL A 414 0.84 18.01 -3.01
C VAL A 414 1.88 19.10 -3.27
N GLN A 415 3.12 18.93 -2.79
CA GLN A 415 4.21 19.90 -2.99
C GLN A 415 4.54 20.09 -4.47
N THR A 416 4.66 18.99 -5.23
CA THR A 416 4.96 19.05 -6.68
C THR A 416 3.87 19.81 -7.44
N ARG A 417 2.59 19.56 -7.13
CA ARG A 417 1.48 20.27 -7.76
C ARG A 417 1.41 21.75 -7.36
N LEU A 418 1.73 22.04 -6.10
CA LEU A 418 1.80 23.43 -5.61
C LEU A 418 2.85 24.22 -6.37
N MET A 419 4.06 23.65 -6.53
CA MET A 419 5.15 24.27 -7.30
C MET A 419 4.74 24.48 -8.77
N SER A 420 4.14 23.48 -9.41
CA SER A 420 3.64 23.59 -10.78
C SER A 420 2.62 24.73 -10.93
N SER A 421 1.68 24.87 -10.01
CA SER A 421 0.67 25.95 -9.99
C SER A 421 1.33 27.35 -9.81
N GLN A 422 2.36 27.45 -8.98
CA GLN A 422 3.11 28.70 -8.80
C GLN A 422 3.84 29.11 -10.09
N TYR A 423 4.52 28.17 -10.76
CA TYR A 423 5.18 28.43 -12.05
C TYR A 423 4.18 28.90 -13.13
N GLU A 424 3.02 28.28 -13.21
CA GLU A 424 1.98 28.68 -14.16
C GLU A 424 1.46 30.10 -13.88
N SER A 425 1.30 30.46 -12.62
CA SER A 425 0.88 31.80 -12.22
C SER A 425 1.93 32.88 -12.56
N LEU A 426 3.23 32.56 -12.42
CA LEU A 426 4.33 33.44 -12.78
C LEU A 426 4.41 33.63 -14.30
N ILE A 427 4.25 32.59 -15.09
CA ILE A 427 4.24 32.62 -16.56
C ILE A 427 3.05 33.48 -17.07
N LYS A 428 1.87 33.34 -16.45
CA LYS A 428 0.71 34.18 -16.81
C LYS A 428 0.96 35.66 -16.51
N LYS A 429 1.55 36.00 -15.35
CA LYS A 429 1.91 37.37 -14.99
C LYS A 429 2.93 37.99 -15.95
N THR A 430 3.90 37.21 -16.41
CA THR A 430 4.94 37.67 -17.35
C THR A 430 4.40 37.87 -18.77
N LYS A 431 3.39 37.09 -19.19
CA LYS A 431 2.73 37.26 -20.50
C LYS A 431 1.77 38.45 -20.56
N PHE A 432 1.20 38.89 -19.44
CA PHE A 432 0.33 40.06 -19.37
C PHE A 432 1.06 41.37 -19.04
N GLY A 433 2.36 41.33 -18.82
CA GLY A 433 3.21 42.50 -18.56
C GLY A 433 4.00 43.01 -19.77
N LYS A 434 3.60 42.61 -21.00
CA LYS A 434 4.13 43.18 -22.26
C LYS A 434 3.03 43.87 -23.00
#